data_4fde43e45556570e0b2cc9726f65cf4b
#
_entry.id   4fde43e45556570e0b2cc9726f65cf4b
#
_cell.length_a   1.000
_cell.length_b   1.000
_cell.length_c   1.000
_cell.angle_alpha   90.00
_cell.angle_beta   90.00
_cell.angle_gamma   90.00
#
_symmetry.space_group_name_H-M   'P 1'
#
loop_
_entity.id
_entity.type
_entity.pdbx_description
1 polymer ?
#
loop_
_entity_poly.entity_id
_entity_poly.type
_entity_poly.pdbx_seq_one_letter_code
_entity_poly.pdbx_strand_id
1 'polypeptide(L)'
;MNKIILTDSTNPQKEIIHHASTILSNGGLVIIPTETVYGVACDPNNNKAIKRLQKTKGREKNKPISCLCSSIDQVKKMCINWNKSIELLCKKYWPGPLTLVLETDNGWIGFRLPKHKIPIELCNRFGDLLALSSANFSGGTDSISADQTSSLDVDLILDGGLSSDRPIPSTVIKIDKNKIERIREGCITFKEIEDYFYNGLQD
;
A
#
# COMPACT_ATOMS: atom_id res chain seq x y z
N MET A 1 -14.43 20.82 -3.60
CA MET A 1 -14.35 20.08 -2.32
C MET A 1 -14.27 18.61 -2.63
N ASN A 2 -13.32 17.88 -2.05
CA ASN A 2 -13.23 16.42 -2.18
C ASN A 2 -14.48 15.78 -1.56
N LYS A 3 -15.01 14.74 -2.21
CA LYS A 3 -16.14 13.98 -1.65
C LYS A 3 -15.60 13.02 -0.58
N ILE A 4 -16.03 13.21 0.67
CA ILE A 4 -15.71 12.30 1.78
C ILE A 4 -16.91 11.40 2.00
N ILE A 5 -16.69 10.09 2.08
CA ILE A 5 -17.73 9.10 2.40
C ILE A 5 -17.28 8.28 3.61
N LEU A 6 -18.07 8.37 4.68
CA LEU A 6 -17.89 7.51 5.85
C LEU A 6 -18.18 6.05 5.49
N THR A 7 -17.30 5.15 5.87
CA THR A 7 -17.46 3.71 5.63
C THR A 7 -16.97 2.91 6.83
N ASP A 8 -17.59 1.79 7.10
CA ASP A 8 -17.21 0.91 8.21
C ASP A 8 -15.86 0.25 7.90
N SER A 9 -14.88 0.42 8.80
CA SER A 9 -13.52 -0.13 8.65
C SER A 9 -13.45 -1.65 8.80
N THR A 10 -14.47 -2.27 9.43
CA THR A 10 -14.55 -3.71 9.71
C THR A 10 -15.46 -4.45 8.75
N ASN A 11 -16.51 -3.78 8.26
CA ASN A 11 -17.49 -4.30 7.31
C ASN A 11 -17.88 -3.22 6.28
N PRO A 12 -16.97 -2.88 5.34
CA PRO A 12 -17.20 -1.79 4.40
C PRO A 12 -18.39 -2.09 3.47
N GLN A 13 -19.22 -1.09 3.25
CA GLN A 13 -20.44 -1.20 2.44
C GLN A 13 -20.05 -1.48 0.98
N LYS A 14 -20.63 -2.53 0.39
CA LYS A 14 -20.30 -3.00 -0.98
C LYS A 14 -20.51 -1.92 -2.05
N GLU A 15 -21.51 -1.08 -1.88
CA GLU A 15 -21.86 0.01 -2.79
C GLU A 15 -20.76 1.10 -2.78
N ILE A 16 -20.21 1.40 -1.59
CA ILE A 16 -19.13 2.38 -1.42
C ILE A 16 -17.85 1.84 -2.06
N ILE A 17 -17.51 0.57 -1.79
CA ILE A 17 -16.34 -0.10 -2.40
C ILE A 17 -16.48 -0.18 -3.92
N HIS A 18 -17.69 -0.49 -4.44
CA HIS A 18 -17.96 -0.50 -5.87
C HIS A 18 -17.78 0.90 -6.49
N HIS A 19 -18.32 1.94 -5.86
CA HIS A 19 -18.16 3.32 -6.31
C HIS A 19 -16.69 3.73 -6.37
N ALA A 20 -15.91 3.46 -5.30
CA ALA A 20 -14.49 3.72 -5.27
C ALA A 20 -13.71 2.96 -6.36
N SER A 21 -14.02 1.67 -6.56
CA SER A 21 -13.43 0.85 -7.63
C SER A 21 -13.73 1.43 -9.03
N THR A 22 -14.95 1.92 -9.27
CA THR A 22 -15.32 2.57 -10.54
C THR A 22 -14.50 3.84 -10.79
N ILE A 23 -14.27 4.66 -9.75
CA ILE A 23 -13.42 5.85 -9.87
C ILE A 23 -11.99 5.45 -10.26
N LEU A 24 -11.41 4.43 -9.60
CA LEU A 24 -10.06 3.94 -9.91
C LEU A 24 -9.96 3.41 -11.34
N SER A 25 -10.94 2.61 -11.80
CA SER A 25 -10.98 2.07 -13.15
C SER A 25 -11.08 3.16 -14.24
N ASN A 26 -11.67 4.31 -13.90
CA ASN A 26 -11.71 5.48 -14.77
C ASN A 26 -10.47 6.38 -14.67
N GLY A 27 -9.41 5.93 -13.97
CA GLY A 27 -8.16 6.68 -13.81
C GLY A 27 -8.21 7.77 -12.74
N GLY A 28 -9.19 7.70 -11.84
CA GLY A 28 -9.30 8.60 -10.69
C GLY A 28 -8.36 8.25 -9.55
N LEU A 29 -8.33 9.14 -8.53
CA LEU A 29 -7.58 8.98 -7.30
C LEU A 29 -8.55 8.82 -6.12
N VAL A 30 -8.31 7.80 -5.29
CA VAL A 30 -9.11 7.56 -4.08
C VAL A 30 -8.20 7.52 -2.87
N ILE A 31 -8.51 8.32 -1.84
CA ILE A 31 -7.83 8.20 -0.54
C ILE A 31 -8.53 7.12 0.28
N ILE A 32 -7.74 6.22 0.85
CA ILE A 32 -8.20 5.09 1.66
C ILE A 32 -7.40 4.97 2.96
N PRO A 33 -8.03 4.52 4.07
CA PRO A 33 -7.32 4.16 5.29
C PRO A 33 -6.54 2.85 5.12
N THR A 34 -5.47 2.70 5.90
CA THR A 34 -4.82 1.42 6.16
C THR A 34 -4.64 1.28 7.68
N GLU A 35 -4.09 0.17 8.17
CA GLU A 35 -3.75 0.01 9.58
C GLU A 35 -2.53 0.83 10.04
N THR A 36 -1.89 1.56 9.11
CA THR A 36 -0.74 2.44 9.41
C THR A 36 -1.12 3.90 9.21
N VAL A 37 -1.30 4.33 7.98
CA VAL A 37 -1.60 5.71 7.58
C VAL A 37 -2.57 5.71 6.41
N TYR A 38 -3.25 6.80 6.16
CA TYR A 38 -4.05 6.99 4.95
C TYR A 38 -3.14 7.05 3.71
N GLY A 39 -3.65 6.54 2.59
CA GLY A 39 -2.92 6.55 1.32
C GLY A 39 -3.79 6.96 0.13
N VAL A 40 -3.16 7.60 -0.86
CA VAL A 40 -3.76 7.88 -2.16
C VAL A 40 -3.56 6.66 -3.05
N ALA A 41 -4.67 6.07 -3.49
CA ALA A 41 -4.71 4.91 -4.37
C ALA A 41 -5.02 5.32 -5.81
N CYS A 42 -4.43 4.59 -6.77
CA CYS A 42 -4.81 4.65 -8.19
C CYS A 42 -4.51 3.32 -8.90
N ASP A 43 -4.96 3.19 -10.14
CA ASP A 43 -4.60 2.08 -11.03
C ASP A 43 -3.10 2.15 -11.39
N PRO A 44 -2.28 1.14 -11.04
CA PRO A 44 -0.86 1.11 -11.37
C PRO A 44 -0.59 1.00 -12.87
N ASN A 45 -1.53 0.47 -13.65
CA ASN A 45 -1.42 0.29 -15.10
C ASN A 45 -1.83 1.55 -15.88
N ASN A 46 -2.42 2.55 -15.20
CA ASN A 46 -2.82 3.81 -15.81
C ASN A 46 -1.77 4.90 -15.60
N ASN A 47 -0.91 5.11 -16.59
CA ASN A 47 0.15 6.13 -16.54
C ASN A 47 -0.36 7.56 -16.28
N LYS A 48 -1.60 7.90 -16.69
CA LYS A 48 -2.19 9.23 -16.41
C LYS A 48 -2.56 9.35 -14.93
N ALA A 49 -3.12 8.28 -14.33
CA ALA A 49 -3.44 8.24 -12.91
C ALA A 49 -2.18 8.32 -12.04
N ILE A 50 -1.11 7.58 -12.38
CA ILE A 50 0.20 7.66 -11.71
C ILE A 50 0.77 9.08 -11.75
N LYS A 51 0.78 9.72 -12.94
CA LYS A 51 1.24 11.11 -13.08
C LYS A 51 0.40 12.10 -12.27
N ARG A 52 -0.93 11.90 -12.22
CA ARG A 52 -1.84 12.71 -11.41
C ARG A 52 -1.54 12.54 -9.92
N LEU A 53 -1.36 11.30 -9.43
CA LEU A 53 -0.98 11.00 -8.05
C LEU A 53 0.33 11.72 -7.68
N GLN A 54 1.36 11.62 -8.53
CA GLN A 54 2.65 12.30 -8.31
C GLN A 54 2.49 13.82 -8.23
N LYS A 55 1.70 14.41 -9.16
CA LYS A 55 1.41 15.86 -9.18
C LYS A 55 0.66 16.31 -7.92
N THR A 56 -0.41 15.60 -7.54
CA THR A 56 -1.23 15.88 -6.34
C THR A 56 -0.39 15.94 -5.07
N LYS A 57 0.62 15.08 -4.97
CA LYS A 57 1.52 15.02 -3.81
C LYS A 57 2.75 15.93 -3.90
N GLY A 58 3.01 16.56 -5.03
CA GLY A 58 4.31 17.21 -5.28
C GLY A 58 5.48 16.22 -5.23
N ARG A 59 5.23 14.94 -5.64
CA ARG A 59 6.21 13.85 -5.55
C ARG A 59 7.13 13.83 -6.76
N GLU A 60 8.42 13.64 -6.53
CA GLU A 60 9.41 13.41 -7.60
C GLU A 60 9.03 12.19 -8.44
N LYS A 61 9.18 12.29 -9.77
CA LYS A 61 8.79 11.24 -10.72
C LYS A 61 9.51 9.91 -10.49
N ASN A 62 10.73 9.94 -9.96
CA ASN A 62 11.59 8.77 -9.79
C ASN A 62 11.40 8.05 -8.43
N LYS A 63 10.56 8.58 -7.53
CA LYS A 63 10.26 7.89 -6.27
C LYS A 63 9.30 6.73 -6.54
N PRO A 64 9.68 5.45 -6.30
CA PRO A 64 8.83 4.30 -6.56
C PRO A 64 7.55 4.37 -5.72
N ILE A 65 6.45 3.91 -6.30
CA ILE A 65 5.14 3.78 -5.63
C ILE A 65 4.90 2.30 -5.36
N SER A 66 4.54 1.96 -4.12
CA SER A 66 4.23 0.58 -3.77
C SER A 66 2.81 0.21 -4.20
N CYS A 67 2.58 -1.08 -4.40
CA CYS A 67 1.28 -1.65 -4.73
C CYS A 67 0.68 -2.39 -3.54
N LEU A 68 -0.60 -2.16 -3.28
CA LEU A 68 -1.39 -3.02 -2.42
C LEU A 68 -1.87 -4.24 -3.19
N CYS A 69 -1.88 -5.38 -2.52
CA CYS A 69 -2.47 -6.63 -3.00
C CYS A 69 -3.55 -7.11 -2.03
N SER A 70 -4.40 -8.02 -2.49
CA SER A 70 -5.43 -8.66 -1.67
C SER A 70 -5.05 -10.08 -1.23
N SER A 71 -3.99 -10.66 -1.81
CA SER A 71 -3.49 -11.98 -1.43
C SER A 71 -2.00 -12.15 -1.71
N ILE A 72 -1.38 -13.10 -1.00
CA ILE A 72 0.03 -13.49 -1.23
C ILE A 72 0.18 -14.12 -2.63
N ASP A 73 -0.79 -14.91 -3.08
CA ASP A 73 -0.75 -15.58 -4.38
C ASP A 73 -0.71 -14.62 -5.55
N GLN A 74 -1.34 -13.44 -5.41
CA GLN A 74 -1.28 -12.38 -6.42
C GLN A 74 0.17 -11.89 -6.60
N VAL A 75 0.90 -11.69 -5.51
CA VAL A 75 2.31 -11.25 -5.54
C VAL A 75 3.23 -12.38 -6.02
N LYS A 76 2.99 -13.62 -5.55
CA LYS A 76 3.77 -14.80 -5.94
C LYS A 76 3.80 -15.03 -7.44
N LYS A 77 2.67 -14.80 -8.14
CA LYS A 77 2.57 -14.93 -9.60
C LYS A 77 3.38 -13.89 -10.37
N MET A 78 3.68 -12.74 -9.76
CA MET A 78 4.42 -11.64 -10.39
C MET A 78 5.91 -11.67 -10.07
N CYS A 79 6.31 -12.32 -8.97
CA CYS A 79 7.68 -12.33 -8.47
C CYS A 79 8.51 -13.38 -9.24
N ILE A 80 9.65 -12.95 -9.81
CA ILE A 80 10.56 -13.83 -10.54
C ILE A 80 11.25 -14.83 -9.61
N ASN A 81 11.72 -14.36 -8.44
CA ASN A 81 12.56 -15.12 -7.52
C ASN A 81 11.85 -15.44 -6.20
N TRP A 82 10.58 -15.92 -6.27
CA TRP A 82 9.87 -16.33 -5.06
C TRP A 82 10.58 -17.49 -4.37
N ASN A 83 10.92 -17.33 -3.10
CA ASN A 83 11.63 -18.34 -2.32
C ASN A 83 11.02 -18.53 -0.92
N LYS A 84 11.55 -19.49 -0.17
CA LYS A 84 11.10 -19.84 1.20
C LYS A 84 11.16 -18.63 2.15
N SER A 85 12.21 -17.81 2.05
CA SER A 85 12.37 -16.66 2.95
C SER A 85 11.34 -15.57 2.70
N ILE A 86 10.99 -15.28 1.43
CA ILE A 86 9.90 -14.37 1.08
C ILE A 86 8.58 -14.92 1.63
N GLU A 87 8.34 -16.21 1.46
CA GLU A 87 7.11 -16.85 1.95
C GLU A 87 6.99 -16.79 3.48
N LEU A 88 8.08 -17.01 4.21
CA LEU A 88 8.11 -16.90 5.66
C LEU A 88 7.84 -15.48 6.14
N LEU A 89 8.44 -14.45 5.50
CA LEU A 89 8.15 -13.05 5.80
C LEU A 89 6.69 -12.71 5.54
N CYS A 90 6.13 -13.14 4.41
CA CYS A 90 4.71 -12.95 4.11
C CYS A 90 3.83 -13.63 5.16
N LYS A 91 4.09 -14.87 5.54
CA LYS A 91 3.31 -15.58 6.58
C LYS A 91 3.35 -14.90 7.94
N LYS A 92 4.50 -14.29 8.31
CA LYS A 92 4.65 -13.63 9.61
C LYS A 92 4.05 -12.23 9.64
N TYR A 93 4.26 -11.44 8.58
CA TYR A 93 3.98 -10.00 8.60
C TYR A 93 2.82 -9.56 7.72
N TRP A 94 2.24 -10.45 6.91
CA TRP A 94 1.08 -10.15 6.07
C TRP A 94 -0.14 -10.99 6.48
N PRO A 95 -1.31 -10.34 6.58
CA PRO A 95 -1.60 -8.91 6.41
C PRO A 95 -0.94 -8.05 7.49
N GLY A 96 -0.30 -6.92 7.08
CA GLY A 96 0.35 -6.04 8.05
C GLY A 96 1.28 -4.97 7.47
N PRO A 97 2.04 -4.30 8.36
CA PRO A 97 2.78 -3.09 8.04
C PRO A 97 4.18 -3.35 7.46
N LEU A 98 4.35 -4.39 6.64
CA LEU A 98 5.59 -4.68 5.91
C LEU A 98 5.36 -4.52 4.41
N THR A 99 6.22 -3.75 3.75
CA THR A 99 6.30 -3.62 2.29
C THR A 99 7.54 -4.34 1.79
N LEU A 100 7.37 -5.32 0.90
CA LEU A 100 8.44 -6.08 0.28
C LEU A 100 8.68 -5.57 -1.14
N VAL A 101 9.89 -5.09 -1.44
CA VAL A 101 10.31 -4.74 -2.80
C VAL A 101 10.93 -5.98 -3.43
N LEU A 102 10.22 -6.54 -4.41
CA LEU A 102 10.55 -7.79 -5.07
C LEU A 102 10.80 -7.59 -6.57
N GLU A 103 11.61 -8.45 -7.15
CA GLU A 103 11.89 -8.44 -8.58
C GLU A 103 10.75 -9.07 -9.38
N THR A 104 10.33 -8.37 -10.43
CA THR A 104 9.28 -8.80 -11.37
C THR A 104 9.75 -8.59 -12.80
N ASP A 105 9.03 -9.10 -13.80
CA ASP A 105 9.31 -8.85 -15.23
C ASP A 105 9.30 -7.35 -15.59
N ASN A 106 8.61 -6.53 -14.79
CA ASN A 106 8.56 -5.08 -14.96
C ASN A 106 9.54 -4.31 -14.05
N GLY A 107 10.55 -5.01 -13.48
CA GLY A 107 11.52 -4.45 -12.54
C GLY A 107 11.12 -4.60 -11.07
N TRP A 108 11.69 -3.75 -10.22
CA TRP A 108 11.49 -3.83 -8.77
C TRP A 108 10.20 -3.12 -8.34
N ILE A 109 9.27 -3.88 -7.75
CA ILE A 109 7.98 -3.38 -7.29
C ILE A 109 7.83 -3.63 -5.79
N GLY A 110 7.39 -2.62 -5.06
CA GLY A 110 7.02 -2.76 -3.64
C GLY A 110 5.60 -3.30 -3.51
N PHE A 111 5.42 -4.40 -2.75
CA PHE A 111 4.11 -5.00 -2.49
C PHE A 111 3.78 -4.96 -1.01
N ARG A 112 2.50 -4.78 -0.69
CA ARG A 112 2.00 -4.88 0.67
C ARG A 112 0.59 -5.48 0.69
N LEU A 113 0.36 -6.44 1.58
CA LEU A 113 -0.97 -6.91 1.95
C LEU A 113 -1.37 -6.23 3.28
N PRO A 114 -2.23 -5.19 3.25
CA PRO A 114 -2.54 -4.40 4.45
C PRO A 114 -3.47 -5.17 5.40
N LYS A 115 -3.35 -4.93 6.70
CA LYS A 115 -4.28 -5.48 7.71
C LYS A 115 -5.48 -4.54 7.90
N HIS A 116 -6.22 -4.30 6.82
CA HIS A 116 -7.39 -3.42 6.85
C HIS A 116 -8.41 -3.85 5.80
N LYS A 117 -9.69 -3.91 6.16
CA LYS A 117 -10.75 -4.44 5.28
C LYS A 117 -10.98 -3.58 4.04
N ILE A 118 -11.03 -2.26 4.18
CA ILE A 118 -11.31 -1.35 3.07
C ILE A 118 -10.34 -1.56 1.89
N PRO A 119 -9.00 -1.47 2.05
CA PRO A 119 -8.09 -1.68 0.93
C PRO A 119 -8.13 -3.11 0.37
N ILE A 120 -8.34 -4.14 1.21
CA ILE A 120 -8.46 -5.53 0.72
C ILE A 120 -9.70 -5.69 -0.16
N GLU A 121 -10.87 -5.24 0.31
CA GLU A 121 -12.12 -5.31 -0.47
C GLU A 121 -12.04 -4.46 -1.74
N LEU A 122 -11.35 -3.32 -1.68
CA LEU A 122 -11.15 -2.46 -2.85
C LEU A 122 -10.24 -3.13 -3.89
N CYS A 123 -9.12 -3.76 -3.49
CA CYS A 123 -8.28 -4.55 -4.38
C CYS A 123 -9.05 -5.72 -5.00
N ASN A 124 -9.83 -6.46 -4.18
CA ASN A 124 -10.67 -7.55 -4.66
C ASN A 124 -11.71 -7.07 -5.69
N ARG A 125 -12.36 -5.94 -5.41
CA ARG A 125 -13.38 -5.38 -6.31
C ARG A 125 -12.80 -4.80 -7.57
N PHE A 126 -11.62 -4.18 -7.49
CA PHE A 126 -10.88 -3.66 -8.64
C PHE A 126 -10.35 -4.79 -9.51
N GLY A 127 -10.02 -5.94 -8.91
CA GLY A 127 -9.56 -7.16 -9.59
C GLY A 127 -8.06 -7.19 -9.88
N ASP A 128 -7.30 -6.20 -9.42
CA ASP A 128 -5.85 -6.11 -9.60
C ASP A 128 -5.19 -5.39 -8.40
N LEU A 129 -3.89 -5.14 -8.50
CA LEU A 129 -3.13 -4.32 -7.58
C LEU A 129 -3.63 -2.87 -7.59
N LEU A 130 -3.42 -2.17 -6.48
CA LEU A 130 -3.62 -0.72 -6.40
C LEU A 130 -2.30 -0.04 -6.05
N ALA A 131 -1.82 0.87 -6.90
CA ALA A 131 -0.73 1.76 -6.53
C ALA A 131 -1.14 2.59 -5.33
N LEU A 132 -0.31 2.66 -4.28
CA LEU A 132 -0.59 3.43 -3.07
C LEU A 132 0.62 4.24 -2.62
N SER A 133 0.36 5.50 -2.28
CA SER A 133 1.32 6.39 -1.61
C SER A 133 0.65 7.07 -0.43
N SER A 134 1.36 7.31 0.69
CA SER A 134 0.78 7.99 1.87
C SER A 134 0.03 9.29 1.49
N ALA A 135 -1.09 9.59 2.17
CA ALA A 135 -1.97 10.71 1.82
C ALA A 135 -1.52 12.04 2.45
N ASN A 136 -0.32 12.48 2.08
CA ASN A 136 0.30 13.75 2.49
C ASN A 136 1.06 14.37 1.32
N PHE A 137 1.36 15.66 1.37
CA PHE A 137 2.35 16.24 0.47
C PHE A 137 3.73 15.65 0.72
N SER A 138 4.54 15.56 -0.33
CA SER A 138 5.88 14.94 -0.25
C SER A 138 6.75 15.64 0.81
N GLY A 139 7.25 14.87 1.77
CA GLY A 139 8.03 15.39 2.91
C GLY A 139 7.19 15.89 4.10
N GLY A 140 5.86 15.92 3.97
CA GLY A 140 4.97 16.25 5.09
C GLY A 140 4.69 15.07 6.01
N THR A 141 4.04 15.34 7.15
CA THR A 141 3.60 14.30 8.10
C THR A 141 2.56 13.39 7.47
N ASP A 142 2.68 12.10 7.68
CA ASP A 142 1.72 11.10 7.22
C ASP A 142 0.37 11.28 7.94
N SER A 143 -0.73 11.14 7.20
CA SER A 143 -2.09 11.34 7.69
C SER A 143 -2.66 10.07 8.30
N ILE A 144 -3.27 10.19 9.49
CA ILE A 144 -3.94 9.09 10.21
C ILE A 144 -5.47 9.20 10.22
N SER A 145 -6.04 10.29 9.70
CA SER A 145 -7.49 10.49 9.56
C SER A 145 -7.84 11.09 8.20
N ALA A 146 -9.10 10.95 7.78
CA ALA A 146 -9.61 11.51 6.53
C ALA A 146 -9.48 13.04 6.47
N ASP A 147 -9.77 13.74 7.56
CA ASP A 147 -9.71 15.21 7.65
C ASP A 147 -8.32 15.75 7.32
N GLN A 148 -7.26 15.07 7.77
CA GLN A 148 -5.86 15.44 7.49
C GLN A 148 -5.50 15.36 6.01
N THR A 149 -6.31 14.67 5.19
CA THR A 149 -6.06 14.47 3.76
C THR A 149 -6.84 15.42 2.86
N SER A 150 -7.73 16.24 3.41
CA SER A 150 -8.70 17.07 2.67
C SER A 150 -8.08 18.10 1.72
N SER A 151 -6.81 18.48 1.92
CA SER A 151 -6.05 19.41 1.07
C SER A 151 -5.52 18.78 -0.23
N LEU A 152 -5.53 17.47 -0.37
CA LEU A 152 -5.07 16.79 -1.58
C LEU A 152 -6.18 16.78 -2.65
N ASP A 153 -5.83 17.06 -3.90
CA ASP A 153 -6.76 17.03 -5.04
C ASP A 153 -7.01 15.59 -5.52
N VAL A 154 -8.11 14.99 -5.01
CA VAL A 154 -8.52 13.61 -5.31
C VAL A 154 -10.02 13.54 -5.62
N ASP A 155 -10.49 12.42 -6.17
CA ASP A 155 -11.90 12.27 -6.57
C ASP A 155 -12.79 11.78 -5.43
N LEU A 156 -12.20 11.03 -4.47
CA LEU A 156 -12.93 10.46 -3.35
C LEU A 156 -12.00 10.24 -2.15
N ILE A 157 -12.53 10.43 -0.95
CA ILE A 157 -11.91 10.04 0.32
C ILE A 157 -12.86 9.05 1.02
N LEU A 158 -12.38 7.84 1.30
CA LEU A 158 -13.08 6.89 2.15
C LEU A 158 -12.63 7.13 3.60
N ASP A 159 -13.57 7.59 4.44
CA ASP A 159 -13.31 7.79 5.86
C ASP A 159 -13.67 6.50 6.61
N GLY A 160 -12.65 5.76 7.02
CA GLY A 160 -12.75 4.56 7.87
C GLY A 160 -12.38 4.82 9.33
N GLY A 161 -12.33 6.08 9.77
CA GLY A 161 -11.86 6.47 11.09
C GLY A 161 -10.35 6.58 11.21
N LEU A 162 -9.82 6.51 12.42
CA LEU A 162 -8.38 6.58 12.67
C LEU A 162 -7.66 5.32 12.19
N SER A 163 -6.57 5.50 11.44
CA SER A 163 -5.70 4.40 10.97
C SER A 163 -4.89 3.79 12.12
N SER A 164 -4.31 4.66 12.95
CA SER A 164 -3.44 4.25 14.07
C SER A 164 -3.31 5.41 15.07
N ASP A 165 -2.73 5.13 16.24
CA ASP A 165 -2.44 6.17 17.25
C ASP A 165 -1.24 7.06 16.89
N ARG A 166 -0.43 6.64 15.92
CA ARG A 166 0.80 7.34 15.50
C ARG A 166 0.96 7.31 13.98
N PRO A 167 1.44 8.40 13.37
CA PRO A 167 1.67 8.48 11.92
C PRO A 167 2.95 7.74 11.50
N ILE A 168 3.05 6.43 11.82
CA ILE A 168 4.20 5.60 11.46
C ILE A 168 3.82 4.73 10.26
N PRO A 169 4.48 4.91 9.09
CA PRO A 169 4.20 4.13 7.90
C PRO A 169 4.76 2.69 8.00
N SER A 170 4.47 1.87 6.98
CA SER A 170 5.04 0.52 6.88
C SER A 170 6.55 0.55 6.77
N THR A 171 7.22 -0.49 7.30
CA THR A 171 8.63 -0.77 7.02
C THR A 171 8.75 -1.26 5.58
N VAL A 172 9.78 -0.80 4.87
CA VAL A 172 10.05 -1.16 3.47
C VAL A 172 11.42 -1.79 3.38
N ILE A 173 11.47 -3.02 2.89
CA ILE A 173 12.72 -3.75 2.62
C ILE A 173 12.74 -4.22 1.17
N LYS A 174 13.93 -4.26 0.59
CA LYS A 174 14.19 -4.91 -0.70
C LYS A 174 14.77 -6.29 -0.44
N ILE A 175 14.30 -7.28 -1.20
CA ILE A 175 14.84 -8.64 -1.16
C ILE A 175 15.47 -8.95 -2.51
N ASP A 176 16.78 -9.19 -2.51
CA ASP A 176 17.54 -9.62 -3.68
C ASP A 176 18.18 -10.97 -3.36
N LYS A 177 17.61 -12.04 -3.91
CA LYS A 177 18.00 -13.43 -3.62
C LYS A 177 17.95 -13.72 -2.11
N ASN A 178 19.12 -13.90 -1.48
CA ASN A 178 19.27 -14.22 -0.06
C ASN A 178 19.76 -13.00 0.75
N LYS A 179 19.55 -11.78 0.26
CA LYS A 179 19.93 -10.54 0.94
C LYS A 179 18.72 -9.64 1.10
N ILE A 180 18.66 -8.96 2.24
CA ILE A 180 17.68 -7.90 2.47
C ILE A 180 18.37 -6.56 2.66
N GLU A 181 17.74 -5.52 2.17
CA GLU A 181 18.18 -4.14 2.27
C GLU A 181 17.05 -3.29 2.86
N ARG A 182 17.37 -2.46 3.85
CA ARG A 182 16.43 -1.50 4.43
C ARG A 182 16.29 -0.28 3.51
N ILE A 183 15.10 -0.10 2.96
CA ILE A 183 14.74 1.13 2.22
C ILE A 183 14.15 2.17 3.17
N ARG A 184 13.30 1.73 4.11
CA ARG A 184 12.69 2.60 5.12
C ARG A 184 12.33 1.79 6.36
N GLU A 185 12.68 2.29 7.53
CA GLU A 185 12.16 1.77 8.79
C GLU A 185 10.80 2.41 9.10
N GLY A 186 9.87 1.63 9.62
CA GLY A 186 8.51 2.02 9.95
C GLY A 186 8.02 1.29 11.20
N CYS A 187 6.78 0.76 11.16
CA CYS A 187 6.15 0.09 12.31
C CYS A 187 6.93 -1.13 12.84
N ILE A 188 7.69 -1.81 12.00
CA ILE A 188 8.49 -2.98 12.36
C ILE A 188 9.96 -2.57 12.24
N THR A 189 10.78 -2.87 13.26
CA THR A 189 12.21 -2.56 13.20
C THR A 189 12.90 -3.43 12.14
N PHE A 190 13.89 -2.85 11.44
CA PHE A 190 14.64 -3.61 10.45
C PHE A 190 15.36 -4.80 11.10
N LYS A 191 15.89 -4.61 12.29
CA LYS A 191 16.58 -5.66 13.06
C LYS A 191 15.69 -6.90 13.29
N GLU A 192 14.41 -6.70 13.68
CA GLU A 192 13.46 -7.80 13.87
C GLU A 192 13.23 -8.58 12.56
N ILE A 193 13.09 -7.86 11.43
CA ILE A 193 12.89 -8.50 10.12
C ILE A 193 14.15 -9.24 9.70
N GLU A 194 15.32 -8.64 9.88
CA GLU A 194 16.62 -9.20 9.53
C GLU A 194 16.90 -10.49 10.28
N ASP A 195 16.72 -10.49 11.62
CA ASP A 195 16.90 -11.67 12.45
C ASP A 195 15.96 -12.80 12.00
N TYR A 196 14.70 -12.49 11.71
CA TYR A 196 13.75 -13.49 11.26
C TYR A 196 14.08 -14.03 9.85
N PHE A 197 14.51 -13.17 8.94
CA PHE A 197 14.88 -13.55 7.59
C PHE A 197 16.06 -14.53 7.57
N TYR A 198 17.13 -14.21 8.28
CA TYR A 198 18.34 -15.06 8.29
C TYR A 198 18.20 -16.32 9.11
N ASN A 199 17.41 -16.31 10.20
CA ASN A 199 17.08 -17.54 10.94
C ASN A 199 16.26 -18.52 10.10
N GLY A 200 15.32 -18.02 9.28
CA GLY A 200 14.53 -18.83 8.37
C GLY A 200 15.30 -19.42 7.16
N LEU A 201 16.55 -19.01 6.93
CA LEU A 201 17.44 -19.60 5.91
C LEU A 201 18.21 -20.82 6.44
N GLN A 202 18.25 -21.03 7.77
CA GLN A 202 19.01 -22.13 8.41
C GLN A 202 18.18 -23.42 8.55
N ASP A 203 16.84 -23.32 8.39
CA ASP A 203 15.86 -24.44 8.38
C ASP A 203 15.45 -24.83 6.93
#